data_9a6ce91015b2026ecc656fc1229be3a9
#
_entry.id   9a6ce91015b2026ecc656fc1229be3a9
#
_cell.length_a   1.000
_cell.length_b   1.000
_cell.length_c   1.000
_cell.angle_alpha   90.00
_cell.angle_beta   90.00
_cell.angle_gamma   90.00
#
_symmetry.space_group_name_H-M   'P 1'
#
loop_
_entity.id
_entity.type
_entity.pdbx_description
1 polymer ?
#
loop_
_entity_poly.entity_id
_entity_poly.type
_entity_poly.pdbx_seq_one_letter_code
_entity_poly.pdbx_strand_id
1 'polypeptide(L)'
;LTKQALEGIIFSVIKMLIKGFQKLTLLDFPGRTACTVFTGGCNLRCPFCHNALLVTEMDDDYFTEEEIFEHLEKRKKVLDGIAITGGEPLLQKDIERFLYELKETGIAVKLDTNGTLPKKLKAVVAKGLVDYVAMDIKNSKAKYAETIGLSDYDLRKVEESVDFLLSDAVDYEFRTTVVKEF
;
A
#
# COMPACT_ATOMS: atom_id res chain seq x y z
N LEU A 1 41.15 8.08 -1.01
CA LEU A 1 39.97 7.26 -1.31
C LEU A 1 39.52 7.62 -2.70
N THR A 2 39.69 6.70 -3.66
CA THR A 2 39.33 6.91 -5.06
C THR A 2 37.82 6.93 -5.22
N LYS A 3 37.30 7.65 -6.23
CA LYS A 3 35.86 7.75 -6.56
C LYS A 3 35.20 6.36 -6.68
N GLN A 4 35.95 5.34 -7.09
CA GLN A 4 35.53 3.93 -7.12
C GLN A 4 35.34 3.30 -5.73
N ALA A 5 36.06 3.78 -4.70
CA ALA A 5 35.85 3.29 -3.32
C ALA A 5 34.64 3.92 -2.63
N LEU A 6 34.15 5.06 -3.12
CA LEU A 6 32.91 5.70 -2.69
C LEU A 6 31.67 5.11 -3.38
N GLU A 7 31.83 4.59 -4.59
CA GLU A 7 30.76 3.85 -5.30
C GLU A 7 30.53 2.44 -4.72
N GLY A 8 31.47 1.92 -3.92
CA GLY A 8 31.34 0.63 -3.22
C GLY A 8 30.66 0.69 -1.84
N ILE A 9 30.35 1.87 -1.32
CA ILE A 9 29.41 2.06 -0.21
C ILE A 9 28.04 2.29 -0.84
N ILE A 10 27.60 1.33 -1.63
CA ILE A 10 26.21 1.23 -2.03
C ILE A 10 25.44 1.07 -0.72
N PHE A 11 24.72 2.11 -0.33
CA PHE A 11 23.56 1.96 0.52
C PHE A 11 22.81 0.76 -0.04
N SER A 12 22.71 -0.30 0.73
CA SER A 12 21.75 -1.37 0.46
C SER A 12 20.40 -0.69 0.55
N VAL A 13 19.93 -0.16 -0.58
CA VAL A 13 18.58 0.39 -0.69
C VAL A 13 17.68 -0.78 -0.38
N ILE A 14 17.02 -0.73 0.76
CA ILE A 14 16.05 -1.74 1.14
C ILE A 14 14.91 -1.58 0.14
N LYS A 15 14.87 -2.49 -0.85
CA LYS A 15 13.82 -2.47 -1.88
C LYS A 15 12.48 -2.87 -1.29
N MET A 16 11.42 -2.42 -1.94
CA MET A 16 10.05 -2.81 -1.63
C MET A 16 9.89 -4.33 -1.77
N LEU A 17 9.25 -4.96 -0.80
CA LEU A 17 8.85 -6.36 -0.89
C LEU A 17 7.59 -6.48 -1.76
N ILE A 18 7.75 -6.73 -3.07
CA ILE A 18 6.67 -6.84 -4.04
C ILE A 18 6.37 -8.31 -4.30
N LYS A 19 5.21 -8.79 -3.83
CA LYS A 19 4.77 -10.20 -3.91
C LYS A 19 3.84 -10.47 -5.08
N GLY A 20 3.31 -9.44 -5.72
CA GLY A 20 2.43 -9.59 -6.86
C GLY A 20 2.34 -8.33 -7.71
N PHE A 21 2.08 -8.53 -9.00
CA PHE A 21 1.90 -7.46 -9.95
C PHE A 21 0.83 -7.79 -10.97
N GLN A 22 -0.31 -7.09 -10.89
CA GLN A 22 -1.37 -7.16 -11.90
C GLN A 22 -1.16 -6.04 -12.92
N LYS A 23 -0.81 -6.41 -14.13
CA LYS A 23 -0.38 -5.49 -15.19
C LYS A 23 -1.48 -4.57 -15.71
N LEU A 24 -2.77 -4.95 -15.52
CA LEU A 24 -3.92 -4.15 -15.93
C LEU A 24 -5.11 -4.46 -15.02
N THR A 25 -5.77 -3.42 -14.55
CA THR A 25 -7.04 -3.49 -13.82
C THR A 25 -7.95 -2.33 -14.20
N LEU A 26 -9.26 -2.56 -14.16
CA LEU A 26 -10.30 -1.54 -14.31
C LEU A 26 -11.13 -1.40 -13.01
N LEU A 27 -10.73 -2.11 -11.95
CA LEU A 27 -11.49 -2.21 -10.71
C LEU A 27 -10.77 -1.59 -9.51
N ASP A 28 -9.43 -1.70 -9.48
CA ASP A 28 -8.67 -1.36 -8.27
C ASP A 28 -8.47 0.14 -8.08
N PHE A 29 -8.67 0.95 -9.13
CA PHE A 29 -8.61 2.40 -9.03
C PHE A 29 -9.85 3.03 -9.66
N PRO A 30 -10.76 3.64 -8.87
CA PRO A 30 -12.00 4.21 -9.38
C PRO A 30 -11.78 5.18 -10.55
N GLY A 31 -12.47 4.91 -11.67
CA GLY A 31 -12.45 5.77 -12.85
C GLY A 31 -11.15 5.79 -13.66
N ARG A 32 -10.21 4.87 -13.38
CA ARG A 32 -8.91 4.81 -14.06
C ARG A 32 -8.58 3.44 -14.61
N THR A 33 -7.88 3.42 -15.72
CA THR A 33 -7.18 2.23 -16.20
C THR A 33 -5.85 2.13 -15.44
N ALA A 34 -5.69 1.13 -14.60
CA ALA A 34 -4.55 1.05 -13.69
C ALA A 34 -3.81 -0.29 -13.78
N CYS A 35 -2.65 -0.37 -13.14
CA CYS A 35 -2.02 -1.60 -12.72
C CYS A 35 -1.99 -1.67 -11.19
N THR A 36 -1.76 -2.87 -10.62
CA THR A 36 -1.78 -3.06 -9.16
C THR A 36 -0.53 -3.77 -8.69
N VAL A 37 0.14 -3.17 -7.70
CA VAL A 37 1.29 -3.74 -7.00
C VAL A 37 0.84 -4.25 -5.64
N PHE A 38 1.18 -5.51 -5.34
CA PHE A 38 0.87 -6.17 -4.09
C PHE A 38 2.13 -6.30 -3.23
N THR A 39 2.17 -5.60 -2.10
CA THR A 39 3.27 -5.65 -1.15
C THR A 39 3.16 -6.85 -0.21
N GLY A 40 4.28 -7.40 0.23
CA GLY A 40 4.32 -8.47 1.22
C GLY A 40 4.26 -7.96 2.65
N GLY A 41 3.76 -8.81 3.54
CA GLY A 41 3.67 -8.54 4.97
C GLY A 41 2.49 -7.66 5.40
N CYS A 42 1.95 -7.95 6.56
CA CYS A 42 0.88 -7.20 7.19
C CYS A 42 1.00 -7.29 8.71
N ASN A 43 0.56 -6.28 9.42
CA ASN A 43 0.48 -6.25 10.88
C ASN A 43 -0.84 -6.78 11.44
N LEU A 44 -1.79 -7.16 10.58
CA LEU A 44 -3.05 -7.80 10.95
C LEU A 44 -3.04 -9.29 10.58
N ARG A 45 -3.96 -10.07 11.15
CA ARG A 45 -4.13 -11.52 10.93
C ARG A 45 -5.60 -11.87 10.72
N CYS A 46 -6.28 -11.07 9.86
CA CYS A 46 -7.70 -11.26 9.57
C CYS A 46 -7.97 -12.69 9.06
N PRO A 47 -8.88 -13.47 9.69
CA PRO A 47 -9.14 -14.85 9.30
C PRO A 47 -9.66 -15.04 7.88
N PHE A 48 -10.30 -14.00 7.33
CA PHE A 48 -10.85 -13.98 5.97
C PHE A 48 -9.97 -13.21 4.96
N CYS A 49 -8.67 -13.09 5.25
CA CYS A 49 -7.76 -12.35 4.37
C CYS A 49 -7.65 -13.02 3.00
N HIS A 50 -8.04 -12.32 1.93
CA HIS A 50 -7.90 -12.81 0.56
C HIS A 50 -6.43 -12.95 0.14
N ASN A 51 -5.56 -12.15 0.74
CA ASN A 51 -4.12 -12.09 0.46
C ASN A 51 -3.31 -12.78 1.56
N ALA A 52 -3.82 -13.83 2.19
CA ALA A 52 -3.18 -14.48 3.34
C ALA A 52 -1.74 -14.92 3.01
N LEU A 53 -1.47 -15.44 1.82
CA LEU A 53 -0.14 -15.86 1.38
C LEU A 53 0.86 -14.68 1.33
N LEU A 54 0.41 -13.49 0.94
CA LEU A 54 1.27 -12.29 0.93
C LEU A 54 1.67 -11.84 2.35
N VAL A 55 0.94 -12.31 3.36
CA VAL A 55 1.19 -11.98 4.77
C VAL A 55 2.10 -12.99 5.45
N THR A 56 1.97 -14.27 5.10
CA THR A 56 2.63 -15.41 5.78
C THR A 56 3.90 -15.87 5.09
N GLU A 57 3.95 -15.78 3.77
CA GLU A 57 5.11 -16.20 2.99
C GLU A 57 6.02 -15.00 2.74
N MET A 58 7.09 -14.91 3.53
CA MET A 58 8.07 -13.81 3.46
C MET A 58 9.29 -14.16 2.61
N ASP A 59 9.28 -15.34 2.00
CA ASP A 59 10.36 -15.81 1.15
C ASP A 59 10.53 -14.94 -0.09
N ASP A 60 11.15 -15.15 -1.09
CA ASP A 60 11.58 -14.36 -2.23
C ASP A 60 10.61 -13.27 -2.74
N ASP A 61 11.15 -12.16 -3.18
CA ASP A 61 10.45 -11.15 -3.98
C ASP A 61 10.08 -11.74 -5.35
N TYR A 62 8.81 -11.60 -5.75
CA TYR A 62 8.37 -12.08 -7.05
C TYR A 62 8.58 -11.05 -8.17
N PHE A 63 8.60 -9.75 -7.81
CA PHE A 63 8.78 -8.65 -8.77
C PHE A 63 9.73 -7.61 -8.25
N THR A 64 10.49 -7.01 -9.15
CA THR A 64 11.38 -5.91 -8.84
C THR A 64 10.72 -4.56 -9.12
N GLU A 65 11.20 -3.51 -8.48
CA GLU A 65 10.75 -2.15 -8.77
C GLU A 65 11.03 -1.78 -10.23
N GLU A 66 12.16 -2.21 -10.77
CA GLU A 66 12.55 -2.01 -12.16
C GLU A 66 11.51 -2.56 -13.14
N GLU A 67 10.97 -3.76 -12.88
CA GLU A 67 9.92 -4.37 -13.70
C GLU A 67 8.64 -3.53 -13.68
N ILE A 68 8.30 -2.94 -12.53
CA ILE A 68 7.14 -2.06 -12.40
C ILE A 68 7.36 -0.80 -13.27
N PHE A 69 8.49 -0.11 -13.10
CA PHE A 69 8.79 1.12 -13.86
C PHE A 69 8.90 0.87 -15.37
N GLU A 70 9.52 -0.24 -15.79
CA GLU A 70 9.54 -0.63 -17.19
C GLU A 70 8.13 -0.85 -17.76
N HIS A 71 7.25 -1.47 -16.99
CA HIS A 71 5.87 -1.68 -17.40
C HIS A 71 5.12 -0.35 -17.55
N LEU A 72 5.26 0.56 -16.58
CA LEU A 72 4.66 1.89 -16.63
C LEU A 72 5.12 2.66 -17.87
N GLU A 73 6.42 2.69 -18.17
CA GLU A 73 6.94 3.36 -19.35
C GLU A 73 6.41 2.73 -20.65
N LYS A 74 6.38 1.39 -20.75
CA LYS A 74 5.84 0.67 -21.92
C LYS A 74 4.34 0.92 -22.12
N ARG A 75 3.60 1.23 -21.07
CA ARG A 75 2.13 1.35 -21.06
C ARG A 75 1.63 2.78 -20.75
N LYS A 76 2.46 3.78 -20.75
CA LYS A 76 2.14 5.16 -20.38
C LYS A 76 1.03 5.83 -21.21
N LYS A 77 0.66 5.26 -22.37
CA LYS A 77 -0.47 5.73 -23.18
C LYS A 77 -1.81 5.07 -22.83
N VAL A 78 -1.78 4.07 -21.95
CA VAL A 78 -2.94 3.24 -21.61
C VAL A 78 -3.25 3.32 -20.12
N LEU A 79 -2.21 3.38 -19.28
CA LEU A 79 -2.37 3.43 -17.84
C LEU A 79 -2.50 4.88 -17.37
N ASP A 80 -3.56 5.13 -16.60
CA ASP A 80 -3.84 6.41 -15.94
C ASP A 80 -3.45 6.39 -14.47
N GLY A 81 -3.29 5.19 -13.89
CA GLY A 81 -3.04 5.03 -12.47
C GLY A 81 -2.31 3.75 -12.10
N ILE A 82 -1.85 3.71 -10.86
CA ILE A 82 -1.30 2.55 -10.19
C ILE A 82 -1.91 2.43 -8.78
N ALA A 83 -2.36 1.24 -8.42
CA ALA A 83 -2.82 0.93 -7.07
C ALA A 83 -1.72 0.19 -6.31
N ILE A 84 -1.41 0.64 -5.11
CA ILE A 84 -0.46 0.01 -4.19
C ILE A 84 -1.26 -0.62 -3.06
N THR A 85 -1.23 -1.94 -2.98
CA THR A 85 -2.05 -2.78 -2.08
C THR A 85 -1.24 -3.96 -1.56
N GLY A 86 -1.87 -5.07 -1.18
CA GLY A 86 -1.24 -6.33 -0.81
C GLY A 86 -1.50 -6.72 0.64
N GLY A 87 -0.46 -6.80 1.46
CA GLY A 87 -0.57 -6.88 2.92
C GLY A 87 -0.91 -5.50 3.51
N GLU A 88 0.07 -4.82 4.08
CA GLU A 88 -0.07 -3.40 4.45
C GLU A 88 1.10 -2.60 3.84
N PRO A 89 0.85 -1.83 2.78
CA PRO A 89 1.91 -1.09 2.08
C PRO A 89 2.68 -0.12 2.97
N LEU A 90 2.01 0.53 3.92
CA LEU A 90 2.66 1.48 4.83
C LEU A 90 3.63 0.81 5.83
N LEU A 91 3.69 -0.53 5.92
CA LEU A 91 4.73 -1.23 6.67
C LEU A 91 6.09 -1.20 5.95
N GLN A 92 6.09 -1.12 4.63
CA GLN A 92 7.32 -1.10 3.85
C GLN A 92 8.22 0.07 4.30
N LYS A 93 9.52 -0.20 4.47
CA LYS A 93 10.46 0.82 4.96
C LYS A 93 10.66 1.95 3.94
N ASP A 94 10.70 1.59 2.65
CA ASP A 94 10.99 2.51 1.55
C ASP A 94 9.73 2.97 0.79
N ILE A 95 8.54 2.80 1.38
CA ILE A 95 7.27 3.16 0.72
C ILE A 95 7.27 4.62 0.23
N GLU A 96 7.76 5.56 1.04
CA GLU A 96 7.77 6.98 0.66
C GLU A 96 8.65 7.25 -0.57
N ARG A 97 9.83 6.62 -0.66
CA ARG A 97 10.71 6.72 -1.81
C ARG A 97 10.03 6.15 -3.06
N PHE A 98 9.49 4.95 -2.95
CA PHE A 98 8.81 4.29 -4.06
C PHE A 98 7.61 5.10 -4.58
N LEU A 99 6.77 5.62 -3.68
CA LEU A 99 5.65 6.49 -4.04
C LEU A 99 6.14 7.78 -4.71
N TYR A 100 7.22 8.39 -4.21
CA TYR A 100 7.83 9.56 -4.81
C TYR A 100 8.30 9.28 -6.25
N GLU A 101 9.02 8.20 -6.47
CA GLU A 101 9.47 7.78 -7.81
C GLU A 101 8.30 7.52 -8.77
N LEU A 102 7.21 6.92 -8.27
CA LEU A 102 5.97 6.76 -9.05
C LEU A 102 5.38 8.11 -9.46
N LYS A 103 5.30 9.06 -8.53
CA LYS A 103 4.79 10.43 -8.83
C LYS A 103 5.65 11.15 -9.87
N GLU A 104 6.96 10.95 -9.88
CA GLU A 104 7.86 11.53 -10.91
C GLU A 104 7.53 11.02 -12.34
N THR A 105 6.91 9.85 -12.48
CA THR A 105 6.41 9.36 -13.79
C THR A 105 5.17 10.10 -14.29
N GLY A 106 4.51 10.88 -13.44
CA GLY A 106 3.25 11.57 -13.73
C GLY A 106 2.01 10.70 -13.59
N ILE A 107 2.14 9.43 -13.14
CA ILE A 107 1.00 8.52 -12.94
C ILE A 107 0.22 8.88 -11.68
N ALA A 108 -1.10 8.68 -11.69
CA ALA A 108 -1.89 8.79 -10.46
C ALA A 108 -1.67 7.58 -9.56
N VAL A 109 -1.53 7.81 -8.26
CA VAL A 109 -1.22 6.78 -7.25
C VAL A 109 -2.39 6.62 -6.29
N LYS A 110 -2.91 5.38 -6.19
CA LYS A 110 -3.86 4.96 -5.16
C LYS A 110 -3.15 4.11 -4.12
N LEU A 111 -3.44 4.37 -2.87
CA LEU A 111 -2.96 3.60 -1.73
C LEU A 111 -4.11 2.88 -1.05
N ASP A 112 -4.02 1.56 -0.95
CA ASP A 112 -4.89 0.75 -0.10
C ASP A 112 -4.22 0.57 1.25
N THR A 113 -4.95 0.78 2.35
CA THR A 113 -4.39 0.65 3.71
C THR A 113 -5.42 0.12 4.70
N ASN A 114 -4.95 -0.57 5.71
CA ASN A 114 -5.77 -0.99 6.85
C ASN A 114 -5.91 0.12 7.94
N GLY A 115 -5.31 1.28 7.73
CA GLY A 115 -5.43 2.45 8.60
C GLY A 115 -4.68 2.37 9.93
N THR A 116 -3.89 1.34 10.19
CA THR A 116 -3.21 1.15 11.47
C THR A 116 -1.96 2.02 11.66
N LEU A 117 -1.56 2.74 10.63
CA LEU A 117 -0.34 3.55 10.60
C LEU A 117 -0.63 5.03 10.28
N PRO A 118 -1.42 5.74 11.12
CA PRO A 118 -1.90 7.09 10.83
C PRO A 118 -0.78 8.10 10.57
N LYS A 119 0.34 8.00 11.26
CA LYS A 119 1.48 8.91 11.04
C LYS A 119 2.07 8.77 9.65
N LYS A 120 2.22 7.53 9.15
CA LYS A 120 2.72 7.29 7.80
C LYS A 120 1.71 7.70 6.74
N LEU A 121 0.41 7.39 6.95
CA LEU A 121 -0.67 7.82 6.07
C LEU A 121 -0.68 9.34 5.91
N LYS A 122 -0.68 10.09 7.01
CA LYS A 122 -0.61 11.55 7.00
C LYS A 122 0.64 12.07 6.28
N ALA A 123 1.79 11.43 6.49
CA ALA A 123 3.05 11.85 5.86
C ALA A 123 3.01 11.70 4.33
N VAL A 124 2.54 10.56 3.80
CA VAL A 124 2.49 10.35 2.34
C VAL A 124 1.46 11.26 1.66
N VAL A 125 0.32 11.52 2.32
CA VAL A 125 -0.69 12.45 1.82
C VAL A 125 -0.17 13.90 1.85
N ALA A 126 0.39 14.34 2.97
CA ALA A 126 0.91 15.70 3.10
C ALA A 126 2.04 16.03 2.11
N LYS A 127 2.78 15.01 1.65
CA LYS A 127 3.82 15.14 0.62
C LYS A 127 3.27 15.05 -0.82
N GLY A 128 1.96 14.86 -1.01
CA GLY A 128 1.34 14.69 -2.33
C GLY A 128 1.77 13.41 -3.06
N LEU A 129 2.14 12.36 -2.31
CA LEU A 129 2.63 11.10 -2.87
C LEU A 129 1.52 10.14 -3.27
N VAL A 130 0.28 10.43 -2.87
CA VAL A 130 -0.91 9.65 -3.20
C VAL A 130 -2.04 10.58 -3.62
N ASP A 131 -2.82 10.15 -4.62
CA ASP A 131 -3.95 10.90 -5.17
C ASP A 131 -5.29 10.34 -4.67
N TYR A 132 -5.29 9.11 -4.17
CA TYR A 132 -6.48 8.44 -3.66
C TYR A 132 -6.12 7.43 -2.57
N VAL A 133 -6.93 7.37 -1.52
CA VAL A 133 -6.76 6.40 -0.44
C VAL A 133 -8.01 5.52 -0.31
N ALA A 134 -7.84 4.20 -0.39
CA ALA A 134 -8.87 3.25 0.00
C ALA A 134 -8.51 2.65 1.36
N MET A 135 -9.29 2.95 2.37
CA MET A 135 -9.03 2.48 3.72
C MET A 135 -10.05 1.41 4.14
N ASP A 136 -9.56 0.28 4.62
CA ASP A 136 -10.40 -0.80 5.09
C ASP A 136 -10.86 -0.56 6.54
N ILE A 137 -12.17 -0.48 6.75
CA ILE A 137 -12.81 -0.59 8.05
C ILE A 137 -13.27 -2.03 8.24
N LYS A 138 -12.60 -2.77 9.13
CA LYS A 138 -12.77 -4.23 9.19
C LYS A 138 -14.05 -4.67 9.88
N ASN A 139 -14.52 -3.94 10.92
CA ASN A 139 -15.77 -4.22 11.63
C ASN A 139 -16.16 -3.04 12.55
N SER A 140 -17.24 -3.22 13.31
CA SER A 140 -17.59 -2.35 14.43
C SER A 140 -16.49 -2.33 15.50
N LYS A 141 -16.44 -1.27 16.31
CA LYS A 141 -15.45 -1.14 17.39
C LYS A 141 -15.42 -2.36 18.32
N ALA A 142 -16.60 -2.88 18.68
CA ALA A 142 -16.74 -4.01 19.62
C ALA A 142 -16.15 -5.31 19.06
N LYS A 143 -16.20 -5.52 17.74
CA LYS A 143 -15.72 -6.75 17.08
C LYS A 143 -14.38 -6.57 16.38
N TYR A 144 -13.80 -5.38 16.42
CA TYR A 144 -12.63 -5.06 15.59
C TYR A 144 -11.43 -5.97 15.89
N ALA A 145 -11.07 -6.13 17.15
CA ALA A 145 -9.94 -6.96 17.58
C ALA A 145 -10.08 -8.43 17.12
N GLU A 146 -11.26 -9.02 17.33
CA GLU A 146 -11.57 -10.37 16.86
C GLU A 146 -11.42 -10.47 15.33
N THR A 147 -12.00 -9.51 14.59
CA THR A 147 -11.99 -9.48 13.13
C THR A 147 -10.60 -9.35 12.52
N ILE A 148 -9.70 -8.63 13.18
CA ILE A 148 -8.31 -8.47 12.71
C ILE A 148 -7.35 -9.55 13.22
N GLY A 149 -7.85 -10.52 14.01
CA GLY A 149 -7.08 -11.63 14.57
C GLY A 149 -6.08 -11.24 15.65
N LEU A 150 -6.36 -10.20 16.42
CA LEU A 150 -5.52 -9.70 17.51
C LEU A 150 -6.34 -9.58 18.79
N SER A 151 -5.83 -10.13 19.90
CA SER A 151 -6.55 -10.14 21.20
C SER A 151 -6.56 -8.78 21.90
N ASP A 152 -5.55 -7.95 21.65
CA ASP A 152 -5.41 -6.62 22.23
C ASP A 152 -4.93 -5.66 21.14
N TYR A 153 -5.81 -4.73 20.76
CA TYR A 153 -5.53 -3.78 19.69
C TYR A 153 -6.00 -2.37 20.05
N ASP A 154 -5.09 -1.41 19.94
CA ASP A 154 -5.41 0.01 20.13
C ASP A 154 -6.11 0.60 18.90
N LEU A 155 -7.43 0.57 18.93
CA LEU A 155 -8.29 1.06 17.83
C LEU A 155 -8.12 2.57 17.55
N ARG A 156 -7.59 3.35 18.51
CA ARG A 156 -7.36 4.81 18.35
C ARG A 156 -6.53 5.13 17.10
N LYS A 157 -5.62 4.22 16.70
CA LYS A 157 -4.82 4.40 15.48
C LYS A 157 -5.69 4.39 14.21
N VAL A 158 -6.65 3.48 14.14
CA VAL A 158 -7.60 3.40 13.02
C VAL A 158 -8.52 4.60 13.03
N GLU A 159 -9.05 4.97 14.22
CA GLU A 159 -9.89 6.16 14.39
C GLU A 159 -9.16 7.43 13.95
N GLU A 160 -7.88 7.59 14.32
CA GLU A 160 -7.04 8.72 13.88
C GLU A 160 -6.88 8.78 12.35
N SER A 161 -6.78 7.63 11.68
CA SER A 161 -6.73 7.56 10.22
C SER A 161 -8.08 7.91 9.59
N VAL A 162 -9.19 7.45 10.18
CA VAL A 162 -10.56 7.80 9.76
C VAL A 162 -10.78 9.31 9.85
N ASP A 163 -10.52 9.89 11.03
CA ASP A 163 -10.70 11.34 11.27
C ASP A 163 -9.85 12.17 10.29
N PHE A 164 -8.64 11.72 9.99
CA PHE A 164 -7.78 12.36 9.01
C PHE A 164 -8.37 12.33 7.60
N LEU A 165 -8.85 11.19 7.13
CA LEU A 165 -9.46 11.09 5.79
C LEU A 165 -10.76 11.88 5.70
N LEU A 166 -11.57 11.91 6.77
CA LEU A 166 -12.79 12.71 6.85
C LEU A 166 -12.54 14.23 6.80
N SER A 167 -11.30 14.69 6.94
CA SER A 167 -10.94 16.09 6.74
C SER A 167 -10.74 16.48 5.26
N ASP A 168 -11.03 15.58 4.33
CA ASP A 168 -10.90 15.78 2.88
C ASP A 168 -9.47 16.17 2.43
N ALA A 169 -8.47 15.62 3.13
CA ALA A 169 -7.05 15.88 2.82
C ALA A 169 -6.58 15.24 1.50
N VAL A 170 -7.31 14.25 1.01
CA VAL A 170 -7.08 13.50 -0.24
C VAL A 170 -8.41 12.84 -0.63
N ASP A 171 -8.61 12.53 -1.91
CA ASP A 171 -9.75 11.70 -2.33
C ASP A 171 -9.68 10.32 -1.67
N TYR A 172 -10.81 9.83 -1.14
CA TYR A 172 -10.80 8.56 -0.40
C TYR A 172 -12.09 7.76 -0.52
N GLU A 173 -11.99 6.50 -0.12
CA GLU A 173 -13.12 5.62 0.16
C GLU A 173 -12.86 4.79 1.42
N PHE A 174 -13.92 4.42 2.13
CA PHE A 174 -13.87 3.37 3.14
C PHE A 174 -14.47 2.09 2.56
N ARG A 175 -13.79 0.97 2.82
CA ARG A 175 -14.24 -0.36 2.37
C ARG A 175 -14.43 -1.28 3.56
N THR A 176 -15.44 -2.14 3.48
CA THR A 176 -15.68 -3.19 4.48
C THR A 176 -15.99 -4.50 3.78
N THR A 177 -15.23 -5.55 4.10
CA THR A 177 -15.57 -6.91 3.71
C THR A 177 -16.59 -7.47 4.68
N VAL A 178 -17.80 -7.75 4.20
CA VAL A 178 -18.88 -8.32 5.02
C VAL A 178 -18.73 -9.84 5.02
N VAL A 179 -18.52 -10.41 6.20
CA VAL A 179 -18.40 -11.86 6.43
C VAL A 179 -19.50 -12.27 7.41
N LYS A 180 -20.24 -13.34 7.06
CA LYS A 180 -21.43 -13.75 7.81
C LYS A 180 -21.14 -14.12 9.26
N GLU A 181 -19.95 -14.66 9.52
CA GLU A 181 -19.51 -15.19 10.82
C GLU A 181 -18.94 -14.09 11.75
N PHE A 182 -18.72 -12.86 11.28
CA PHE A 182 -18.11 -11.75 12.03
C PHE A 182 -19.02 -10.55 12.24
#